data_c1cda1c40c8abe50c624abea28b5ffdd
#
_entry.id   c1cda1c40c8abe50c624abea28b5ffdd
#
_cell.length_a   1.000
_cell.length_b   1.000
_cell.length_c   1.000
_cell.angle_alpha   90.00
_cell.angle_beta   90.00
_cell.angle_gamma   90.00
#
_symmetry.space_group_name_H-M   'P 1'
#
loop_
_entity.id
_entity.type
_entity.pdbx_description
1 polymer ?
#
loop_
_entity_poly.entity_id
_entity_poly.type
_entity_poly.pdbx_seq_one_letter_code
_entity_poly.pdbx_strand_id
1 'polypeptide(L)'
;ISSRDEMDILAKHKDLISVEVTLNHLTLSAPDCYERLGAFAQMNPPVRDLDHQMGLWTAIQNGIVDVIGSDHAPHTIEEKERPYPSSPSGMPGVQTSLPLLLNHMHEGRLSLERIVDLTSAGPQRLFGIMGKGRIAVGYDADLVLVDLKKQRVISDEWIASKCGWTPFDGMSVMGWPVATILRGNIVVREDEILGGPMGDAV
;
A
#
# COMPACT_ATOMS: atom_id res chain seq x y z
N ILE A 1 10.67 -4.24 -5.55
CA ILE A 1 11.58 -5.19 -4.89
C ILE A 1 10.84 -6.13 -3.97
N SER A 2 11.33 -7.36 -3.83
CA SER A 2 10.73 -8.39 -2.97
C SER A 2 11.75 -9.16 -2.11
N SER A 3 13.04 -8.95 -2.33
CA SER A 3 14.12 -9.70 -1.68
C SER A 3 15.13 -8.76 -1.03
N ARG A 4 15.58 -9.11 0.19
CA ARG A 4 16.71 -8.41 0.83
C ARG A 4 18.02 -8.53 0.06
N ASP A 5 18.16 -9.60 -0.74
CA ASP A 5 19.40 -9.88 -1.48
C ASP A 5 19.68 -8.85 -2.59
N GLU A 6 18.68 -8.05 -2.95
CA GLU A 6 18.78 -6.96 -3.90
C GLU A 6 19.43 -5.69 -3.29
N MET A 7 19.41 -5.54 -1.95
CA MET A 7 19.70 -4.28 -1.24
C MET A 7 21.12 -3.74 -1.50
N ASP A 8 22.13 -4.60 -1.52
CA ASP A 8 23.51 -4.18 -1.72
C ASP A 8 23.77 -3.62 -3.12
N ILE A 9 23.07 -4.15 -4.12
CA ILE A 9 23.14 -3.65 -5.50
C ILE A 9 22.38 -2.33 -5.61
N LEU A 10 21.16 -2.28 -5.08
CA LEU A 10 20.30 -1.12 -5.13
C LEU A 10 20.93 0.09 -4.41
N ALA A 11 21.52 -0.13 -3.24
CA ALA A 11 22.18 0.93 -2.47
C ALA A 11 23.36 1.55 -3.23
N LYS A 12 24.08 0.77 -4.02
CA LYS A 12 25.24 1.23 -4.80
C LYS A 12 24.86 2.01 -6.05
N HIS A 13 23.64 1.88 -6.53
CA HIS A 13 23.18 2.46 -7.79
C HIS A 13 21.98 3.40 -7.63
N LYS A 14 21.81 3.98 -6.44
CA LYS A 14 20.73 4.93 -6.14
C LYS A 14 20.73 6.19 -6.99
N ASP A 15 21.83 6.52 -7.58
CA ASP A 15 21.99 7.63 -8.54
C ASP A 15 21.38 7.33 -9.92
N LEU A 16 21.15 6.05 -10.23
CA LEU A 16 20.67 5.62 -11.55
C LEU A 16 19.25 5.00 -11.49
N ILE A 17 18.82 4.54 -10.32
CA ILE A 17 17.57 3.78 -10.17
C ILE A 17 16.71 4.29 -9.04
N SER A 18 15.41 4.16 -9.21
CA SER A 18 14.41 4.29 -8.14
C SER A 18 13.93 2.92 -7.69
N VAL A 19 13.52 2.84 -6.42
CA VAL A 19 13.15 1.59 -5.78
C VAL A 19 11.75 1.67 -5.20
N GLU A 20 10.88 0.78 -5.65
CA GLU A 20 9.53 0.59 -5.12
C GLU A 20 9.44 -0.71 -4.33
N VAL A 21 8.69 -0.69 -3.24
CA VAL A 21 8.26 -1.87 -2.49
C VAL A 21 6.74 -1.88 -2.36
N THR A 22 6.12 -3.05 -2.37
CA THR A 22 4.67 -3.15 -2.17
C THR A 22 4.30 -3.47 -0.72
N LEU A 23 3.12 -3.04 -0.32
CA LEU A 23 2.61 -3.34 1.02
C LEU A 23 2.37 -4.83 1.26
N ASN A 24 2.06 -5.59 0.21
CA ASN A 24 1.94 -7.04 0.31
C ASN A 24 3.25 -7.67 0.81
N HIS A 25 4.40 -7.28 0.24
CA HIS A 25 5.71 -7.79 0.67
C HIS A 25 6.16 -7.28 2.04
N LEU A 26 5.66 -6.11 2.47
CA LEU A 26 5.95 -5.54 3.78
C LEU A 26 5.09 -6.13 4.91
N THR A 27 3.92 -6.68 4.58
CA THR A 27 2.91 -7.10 5.58
C THR A 27 2.74 -8.61 5.63
N LEU A 28 2.82 -9.29 4.50
CA LEU A 28 2.68 -10.75 4.40
C LEU A 28 4.05 -11.43 4.42
N SER A 29 4.10 -12.67 4.91
CA SER A 29 5.31 -13.50 4.88
C SER A 29 4.96 -14.97 4.62
N ALA A 30 5.86 -15.66 3.91
CA ALA A 30 5.81 -17.11 3.76
C ALA A 30 6.40 -17.80 5.00
N PRO A 31 5.96 -19.02 5.37
CA PRO A 31 4.89 -19.81 4.73
C PRO A 31 3.48 -19.36 5.11
N ASP A 32 3.31 -18.60 6.16
CA ASP A 32 2.07 -18.20 6.84
C ASP A 32 0.97 -17.73 5.88
N CYS A 33 1.30 -16.79 4.96
CA CYS A 33 0.32 -16.24 4.03
C CYS A 33 -0.21 -17.31 3.08
N TYR A 34 0.63 -18.23 2.64
CA TYR A 34 0.23 -19.33 1.75
C TYR A 34 -0.57 -20.40 2.47
N GLU A 35 -0.25 -20.69 3.73
CA GLU A 35 -1.02 -21.62 4.56
C GLU A 35 -2.43 -21.09 4.84
N ARG A 36 -2.55 -19.79 5.10
CA ARG A 36 -3.83 -19.13 5.40
C ARG A 36 -4.67 -18.84 4.17
N LEU A 37 -4.05 -18.34 3.10
CA LEU A 37 -4.74 -17.78 1.93
C LEU A 37 -4.69 -18.71 0.70
N GLY A 38 -3.81 -19.71 0.68
CA GLY A 38 -3.66 -20.58 -0.48
C GLY A 38 -3.35 -19.80 -1.76
N ALA A 39 -4.10 -20.05 -2.82
CA ALA A 39 -3.95 -19.38 -4.11
C ALA A 39 -4.29 -17.88 -4.07
N PHE A 40 -5.03 -17.40 -3.09
CA PHE A 40 -5.31 -15.97 -2.90
C PHE A 40 -4.03 -15.17 -2.61
N ALA A 41 -3.01 -15.77 -2.00
CA ALA A 41 -1.71 -15.14 -1.79
C ALA A 41 -0.79 -15.16 -3.02
N GLN A 42 -1.21 -15.72 -4.14
CA GLN A 42 -0.40 -15.78 -5.36
C GLN A 42 -0.26 -14.39 -5.97
N MET A 43 0.98 -13.90 -6.07
CA MET A 43 1.36 -12.66 -6.74
C MET A 43 2.76 -12.78 -7.37
N ASN A 44 3.15 -11.83 -8.19
CA ASN A 44 4.48 -11.72 -8.79
C ASN A 44 5.09 -10.32 -8.54
N PRO A 45 6.30 -10.25 -7.95
CA PRO A 45 7.08 -11.37 -7.37
C PRO A 45 6.35 -12.04 -6.20
N PRO A 46 6.63 -13.32 -5.90
CA PRO A 46 5.95 -14.01 -4.80
C PRO A 46 6.32 -13.41 -3.44
N VAL A 47 5.40 -13.53 -2.47
CA VAL A 47 5.68 -13.20 -1.08
C VAL A 47 6.80 -14.10 -0.57
N ARG A 48 7.80 -13.49 0.07
CA ARG A 48 8.97 -14.16 0.61
C ARG A 48 8.80 -14.45 2.11
N ASP A 49 9.78 -15.14 2.68
CA ASP A 49 9.82 -15.40 4.11
C ASP A 49 10.09 -14.12 4.93
N LEU A 50 10.00 -14.28 6.26
CA LEU A 50 10.16 -13.19 7.21
C LEU A 50 11.51 -12.49 7.11
N ASP A 51 12.57 -13.22 6.76
CA ASP A 51 13.92 -12.68 6.66
C ASP A 51 14.03 -11.67 5.49
N HIS A 52 13.44 -11.96 4.35
CA HIS A 52 13.31 -11.02 3.26
C HIS A 52 12.41 -9.82 3.62
N GLN A 53 11.27 -10.05 4.26
CA GLN A 53 10.39 -8.98 4.73
C GLN A 53 11.13 -8.01 5.67
N MET A 54 11.88 -8.51 6.63
CA MET A 54 12.70 -7.70 7.55
C MET A 54 13.76 -6.88 6.80
N GLY A 55 14.37 -7.47 5.77
CA GLY A 55 15.29 -6.77 4.89
C GLY A 55 14.64 -5.59 4.15
N LEU A 56 13.39 -5.74 3.67
CA LEU A 56 12.65 -4.66 3.04
C LEU A 56 12.35 -3.50 4.01
N TRP A 57 12.00 -3.80 5.26
CA TRP A 57 11.84 -2.77 6.30
C TRP A 57 13.15 -2.03 6.58
N THR A 58 14.26 -2.77 6.64
CA THR A 58 15.61 -2.18 6.77
C THR A 58 15.94 -1.27 5.57
N ALA A 59 15.56 -1.65 4.35
CA ALA A 59 15.74 -0.82 3.17
C ALA A 59 14.94 0.49 3.22
N ILE A 60 13.73 0.47 3.78
CA ILE A 60 12.93 1.70 4.04
C ILE A 60 13.65 2.61 5.03
N GLN A 61 14.14 2.05 6.14
CA GLN A 61 14.82 2.81 7.20
C GLN A 61 16.13 3.42 6.70
N ASN A 62 16.85 2.73 5.85
CA ASN A 62 18.11 3.18 5.26
C ASN A 62 17.94 4.11 4.04
N GLY A 63 16.70 4.46 3.65
CA GLY A 63 16.44 5.36 2.53
C GLY A 63 16.70 4.75 1.14
N ILE A 64 16.81 3.44 1.02
CA ILE A 64 16.96 2.73 -0.26
C ILE A 64 15.66 2.77 -1.05
N VAL A 65 14.52 2.61 -0.37
CA VAL A 65 13.19 2.66 -0.99
C VAL A 65 12.75 4.10 -1.22
N ASP A 66 12.28 4.42 -2.41
CA ASP A 66 11.82 5.76 -2.82
C ASP A 66 10.30 5.92 -2.72
N VAL A 67 9.55 4.87 -3.05
CA VAL A 67 8.08 4.88 -3.08
C VAL A 67 7.49 3.55 -2.61
N ILE A 68 6.25 3.59 -2.15
CA ILE A 68 5.44 2.40 -1.87
C ILE A 68 4.34 2.29 -2.93
N GLY A 69 4.28 1.14 -3.58
CA GLY A 69 3.22 0.77 -4.50
C GLY A 69 2.17 -0.12 -3.86
N SER A 70 0.96 -0.09 -4.38
CA SER A 70 -0.12 -1.00 -3.94
C SER A 70 -0.08 -2.34 -4.66
N ASP A 71 0.46 -2.37 -5.87
CA ASP A 71 0.33 -3.49 -6.81
C ASP A 71 -1.12 -4.02 -6.86
N HIS A 72 -2.08 -3.07 -6.96
CA HIS A 72 -3.50 -3.38 -6.95
C HIS A 72 -3.89 -4.14 -8.22
N ALA A 73 -3.90 -5.46 -8.14
CA ALA A 73 -4.27 -6.37 -9.22
C ALA A 73 -5.44 -7.28 -8.77
N PRO A 74 -6.66 -6.73 -8.72
CA PRO A 74 -7.82 -7.46 -8.24
C PRO A 74 -8.29 -8.51 -9.26
N HIS A 75 -8.59 -9.70 -8.76
CA HIS A 75 -9.25 -10.80 -9.48
C HIS A 75 -10.47 -11.23 -8.69
N THR A 76 -11.49 -11.77 -9.36
CA THR A 76 -12.69 -12.23 -8.68
C THR A 76 -12.40 -13.43 -7.76
N ILE A 77 -13.28 -13.69 -6.82
CA ILE A 77 -13.17 -14.85 -5.91
C ILE A 77 -13.11 -16.14 -6.74
N GLU A 78 -13.97 -16.28 -7.74
CA GLU A 78 -14.06 -17.49 -8.59
C GLU A 78 -12.76 -17.70 -9.40
N GLU A 79 -12.07 -16.63 -9.78
CA GLU A 79 -10.76 -16.72 -10.43
C GLU A 79 -9.67 -17.16 -9.45
N LYS A 80 -9.69 -16.63 -8.24
CA LYS A 80 -8.72 -16.93 -7.18
C LYS A 80 -8.91 -18.31 -6.56
N GLU A 81 -10.12 -18.87 -6.56
CA GLU A 81 -10.42 -20.24 -6.09
C GLU A 81 -9.87 -21.34 -7.01
N ARG A 82 -9.40 -20.99 -8.21
CA ARG A 82 -8.76 -21.97 -9.09
C ARG A 82 -7.51 -22.53 -8.43
N PRO A 83 -7.23 -23.83 -8.61
CA PRO A 83 -6.00 -24.41 -8.04
C PRO A 83 -4.75 -23.83 -8.70
N TYR A 84 -3.67 -23.76 -7.95
CA TYR A 84 -2.36 -23.43 -8.49
C TYR A 84 -1.94 -24.44 -9.59
N PRO A 85 -1.37 -24.04 -10.74
CA PRO A 85 -0.99 -22.68 -11.13
C PRO A 85 -2.07 -21.91 -11.93
N SER A 86 -3.31 -22.41 -12.01
CA SER A 86 -4.39 -21.83 -12.82
C SER A 86 -5.04 -20.60 -12.19
N SER A 87 -4.83 -20.36 -10.88
CA SER A 87 -5.22 -19.12 -10.22
C SER A 87 -4.37 -17.96 -10.76
N PRO A 88 -4.97 -16.79 -11.08
CA PRO A 88 -4.21 -15.65 -11.55
C PRO A 88 -3.38 -15.03 -10.41
N SER A 89 -2.20 -14.49 -10.77
CA SER A 89 -1.36 -13.72 -9.85
C SER A 89 -1.91 -12.32 -9.64
N GLY A 90 -1.99 -11.87 -8.40
CA GLY A 90 -2.41 -10.53 -8.02
C GLY A 90 -3.34 -10.52 -6.82
N MET A 91 -3.26 -9.43 -6.06
CA MET A 91 -4.07 -9.16 -4.87
C MET A 91 -4.59 -7.73 -4.90
N PRO A 92 -5.78 -7.44 -4.35
CA PRO A 92 -6.22 -6.06 -4.14
C PRO A 92 -5.38 -5.42 -3.01
N GLY A 93 -5.04 -4.12 -3.15
CA GLY A 93 -4.17 -3.45 -2.18
C GLY A 93 -4.40 -1.95 -2.00
N VAL A 94 -5.03 -1.25 -2.98
CA VAL A 94 -5.08 0.22 -2.96
C VAL A 94 -5.84 0.76 -1.75
N GLN A 95 -6.98 0.18 -1.38
CA GLN A 95 -7.81 0.67 -0.28
C GLN A 95 -7.19 0.41 1.09
N THR A 96 -6.50 -0.71 1.25
CA THR A 96 -5.87 -1.11 2.52
C THR A 96 -4.53 -0.45 2.77
N SER A 97 -3.96 0.24 1.77
CA SER A 97 -2.60 0.78 1.84
C SER A 97 -2.37 1.70 3.03
N LEU A 98 -3.20 2.72 3.19
CA LEU A 98 -3.00 3.71 4.26
C LEU A 98 -3.26 3.13 5.67
N PRO A 99 -4.34 2.37 5.92
CA PRO A 99 -4.52 1.68 7.21
C PRO A 99 -3.35 0.79 7.60
N LEU A 100 -2.79 0.03 6.67
CA LEU A 100 -1.63 -0.84 6.93
C LEU A 100 -0.38 -0.03 7.29
N LEU A 101 -0.11 1.06 6.54
CA LEU A 101 1.04 1.94 6.85
C LEU A 101 0.92 2.60 8.21
N LEU A 102 -0.27 3.07 8.57
CA LEU A 102 -0.53 3.65 9.89
C LEU A 102 -0.34 2.61 11.00
N ASN A 103 -0.78 1.37 10.78
CA ASN A 103 -0.55 0.27 11.71
C ASN A 103 0.96 -0.02 11.87
N HIS A 104 1.70 -0.11 10.78
CA HIS A 104 3.15 -0.31 10.82
C HIS A 104 3.89 0.87 11.49
N MET A 105 3.36 2.08 11.39
CA MET A 105 3.86 3.23 12.14
C MET A 105 3.67 3.01 13.66
N HIS A 106 2.51 2.54 14.10
CA HIS A 106 2.27 2.22 15.51
C HIS A 106 3.13 1.07 16.02
N GLU A 107 3.52 0.14 15.14
CA GLU A 107 4.50 -0.91 15.43
C GLU A 107 5.96 -0.40 15.46
N GLY A 108 6.18 0.89 15.18
CA GLY A 108 7.50 1.52 15.22
C GLY A 108 8.38 1.21 14.00
N ARG A 109 7.82 0.72 12.90
CA ARG A 109 8.57 0.35 11.69
C ARG A 109 8.97 1.56 10.84
N LEU A 110 8.14 2.63 10.83
CA LEU A 110 8.40 3.89 10.13
C LEU A 110 7.68 5.04 10.82
N SER A 111 8.07 6.30 10.53
CA SER A 111 7.40 7.49 11.03
C SER A 111 6.28 7.98 10.11
N LEU A 112 5.43 8.88 10.61
CA LEU A 112 4.38 9.51 9.80
C LEU A 112 4.96 10.31 8.64
N GLU A 113 6.05 11.04 8.87
CA GLU A 113 6.75 11.79 7.83
C GLU A 113 7.27 10.86 6.74
N ARG A 114 7.76 9.67 7.12
CA ARG A 114 8.22 8.68 6.16
C ARG A 114 7.06 8.09 5.35
N ILE A 115 5.88 7.90 5.94
CA ILE A 115 4.67 7.53 5.18
C ILE A 115 4.37 8.60 4.13
N VAL A 116 4.32 9.87 4.53
CA VAL A 116 4.04 10.97 3.60
C VAL A 116 5.08 11.07 2.50
N ASP A 117 6.36 10.88 2.82
CA ASP A 117 7.42 10.88 1.81
C ASP A 117 7.23 9.74 0.80
N LEU A 118 7.03 8.50 1.27
CA LEU A 118 6.92 7.31 0.42
C LEU A 118 5.63 7.25 -0.43
N THR A 119 4.56 7.93 -0.02
CA THR A 119 3.23 7.82 -0.66
C THR A 119 2.76 9.11 -1.35
N SER A 120 3.42 10.23 -1.10
CA SER A 120 3.02 11.54 -1.62
C SER A 120 4.19 12.31 -2.22
N ALA A 121 5.15 12.78 -1.42
CA ALA A 121 6.25 13.59 -1.88
C ALA A 121 7.26 12.80 -2.73
N GLY A 122 7.51 11.55 -2.43
CA GLY A 122 8.36 10.66 -3.21
C GLY A 122 7.82 10.40 -4.62
N PRO A 123 6.58 9.90 -4.76
CA PRO A 123 5.95 9.77 -6.07
C PRO A 123 5.94 11.07 -6.87
N GLN A 124 5.64 12.20 -6.23
CA GLN A 124 5.67 13.52 -6.88
C GLN A 124 7.04 13.84 -7.46
N ARG A 125 8.10 13.63 -6.70
CA ARG A 125 9.49 13.89 -7.17
C ARG A 125 9.90 12.92 -8.27
N LEU A 126 9.55 11.63 -8.11
CA LEU A 126 9.97 10.58 -9.02
C LEU A 126 9.33 10.69 -10.40
N PHE A 127 8.02 10.98 -10.43
CA PHE A 127 7.23 11.05 -11.66
C PHE A 127 7.06 12.47 -12.20
N GLY A 128 7.62 13.49 -11.54
CA GLY A 128 7.55 14.89 -11.98
C GLY A 128 6.13 15.48 -11.91
N ILE A 129 5.28 14.99 -11.01
CA ILE A 129 3.88 15.44 -10.89
C ILE A 129 3.83 16.83 -10.28
N MET A 130 3.35 17.81 -11.05
CA MET A 130 3.28 19.19 -10.61
C MET A 130 2.06 19.46 -9.72
N GLY A 131 2.21 20.34 -8.74
CA GLY A 131 1.12 20.83 -7.90
C GLY A 131 0.54 19.79 -6.91
N LYS A 132 1.22 18.65 -6.70
CA LYS A 132 0.77 17.56 -5.81
C LYS A 132 1.88 17.15 -4.83
N GLY A 133 1.53 16.27 -3.89
CA GLY A 133 2.48 15.61 -2.99
C GLY A 133 2.87 16.41 -1.75
N ARG A 134 2.39 17.63 -1.55
CA ARG A 134 2.62 18.45 -0.35
C ARG A 134 1.52 19.47 -0.10
N ILE A 135 1.38 19.91 1.13
CA ILE A 135 0.48 21.01 1.50
C ILE A 135 1.27 22.33 1.32
N ALA A 136 0.97 23.07 0.25
CA ALA A 136 1.59 24.36 -0.03
C ALA A 136 0.64 25.25 -0.86
N VAL A 137 0.83 26.57 -0.78
CA VAL A 137 0.07 27.53 -1.59
C VAL A 137 0.34 27.27 -3.09
N GLY A 138 -0.73 27.19 -3.89
CA GLY A 138 -0.64 26.91 -5.33
C GLY A 138 -0.64 25.40 -5.67
N TYR A 139 -0.70 24.51 -4.66
CA TYR A 139 -0.87 23.08 -4.85
C TYR A 139 -2.34 22.68 -4.76
N ASP A 140 -2.70 21.58 -5.41
CA ASP A 140 -4.03 21.02 -5.31
C ASP A 140 -4.33 20.61 -3.86
N ALA A 141 -5.56 20.89 -3.42
CA ALA A 141 -6.03 20.48 -2.10
C ALA A 141 -6.49 19.01 -2.12
N ASP A 142 -5.55 18.11 -2.44
CA ASP A 142 -5.71 16.65 -2.37
C ASP A 142 -5.19 16.19 -1.01
N LEU A 143 -6.11 15.93 -0.10
CA LEU A 143 -5.77 15.70 1.30
C LEU A 143 -6.48 14.44 1.81
N VAL A 144 -5.85 13.78 2.77
CA VAL A 144 -6.50 12.75 3.58
C VAL A 144 -6.41 13.13 5.05
N LEU A 145 -7.53 13.05 5.76
CA LEU A 145 -7.57 13.17 7.22
C LEU A 145 -7.52 11.78 7.82
N VAL A 146 -6.66 11.60 8.81
CA VAL A 146 -6.50 10.32 9.50
C VAL A 146 -6.74 10.49 11.01
N ASP A 147 -7.42 9.54 11.61
CA ASP A 147 -7.46 9.38 13.07
C ASP A 147 -6.42 8.33 13.44
N LEU A 148 -5.30 8.78 14.04
CA LEU A 148 -4.19 7.91 14.40
C LEU A 148 -4.51 6.94 15.54
N LYS A 149 -5.59 7.18 16.30
CA LYS A 149 -5.99 6.34 17.44
C LYS A 149 -7.15 5.41 17.15
N LYS A 150 -7.82 5.59 16.01
CA LYS A 150 -8.98 4.78 15.62
C LYS A 150 -8.53 3.36 15.32
N GLN A 151 -9.06 2.40 16.06
CA GLN A 151 -8.87 0.97 15.81
C GLN A 151 -10.01 0.43 14.96
N ARG A 152 -9.68 -0.34 13.94
CA ARG A 152 -10.65 -1.02 13.08
C ARG A 152 -10.13 -2.39 12.64
N VAL A 153 -11.04 -3.25 12.25
CA VAL A 153 -10.73 -4.50 11.56
C VAL A 153 -10.95 -4.28 10.06
N ILE A 154 -9.95 -4.62 9.27
CA ILE A 154 -10.10 -4.70 7.81
C ILE A 154 -11.00 -5.90 7.53
N SER A 155 -12.03 -5.72 6.69
CA SER A 155 -12.91 -6.82 6.30
C SER A 155 -13.24 -6.78 4.80
N ASP A 156 -13.60 -7.93 4.25
CA ASP A 156 -14.01 -8.05 2.86
C ASP A 156 -15.23 -7.16 2.56
N GLU A 157 -16.16 -7.00 3.50
CA GLU A 157 -17.34 -6.14 3.34
C GLU A 157 -17.00 -4.64 3.20
N TRP A 158 -15.85 -4.21 3.74
CA TRP A 158 -15.40 -2.84 3.60
C TRP A 158 -14.79 -2.55 2.22
N ILE A 159 -14.40 -3.59 1.46
CA ILE A 159 -13.71 -3.44 0.18
C ILE A 159 -14.63 -2.92 -0.90
N ALA A 160 -14.37 -1.70 -1.41
CA ALA A 160 -15.12 -1.08 -2.50
C ALA A 160 -14.76 -1.65 -3.89
N SER A 161 -13.63 -2.32 -4.02
CA SER A 161 -13.25 -3.02 -5.26
C SER A 161 -14.25 -4.13 -5.56
N LYS A 162 -14.61 -4.27 -6.87
CA LYS A 162 -15.54 -5.31 -7.34
C LYS A 162 -15.08 -6.74 -7.08
N CYS A 163 -13.82 -6.94 -6.72
CA CYS A 163 -13.32 -8.28 -6.36
C CYS A 163 -13.91 -8.81 -5.06
N GLY A 164 -14.32 -7.91 -4.13
CA GLY A 164 -15.04 -8.26 -2.91
C GLY A 164 -14.22 -9.02 -1.86
N TRP A 165 -12.89 -8.92 -1.89
CA TRP A 165 -12.00 -9.57 -0.92
C TRP A 165 -10.72 -8.79 -0.70
N THR A 166 -10.00 -9.10 0.38
CA THR A 166 -8.66 -8.59 0.67
C THR A 166 -7.79 -9.65 1.36
N PRO A 167 -6.47 -9.72 1.08
CA PRO A 167 -5.59 -10.64 1.80
C PRO A 167 -5.42 -10.30 3.29
N PHE A 168 -5.95 -9.16 3.71
CA PHE A 168 -5.87 -8.63 5.09
C PHE A 168 -7.19 -8.75 5.86
N ASP A 169 -8.16 -9.54 5.35
CA ASP A 169 -9.42 -9.77 6.05
C ASP A 169 -9.19 -10.28 7.48
N GLY A 170 -9.93 -9.71 8.44
CA GLY A 170 -9.80 -9.99 9.87
C GLY A 170 -8.64 -9.31 10.57
N MET A 171 -7.77 -8.56 9.86
CA MET A 171 -6.63 -7.88 10.47
C MET A 171 -7.07 -6.63 11.26
N SER A 172 -6.75 -6.61 12.55
CA SER A 172 -6.94 -5.40 13.38
C SER A 172 -5.81 -4.42 13.12
N VAL A 173 -6.15 -3.15 12.85
CA VAL A 173 -5.19 -2.08 12.57
C VAL A 173 -5.47 -0.87 13.45
N MET A 174 -4.41 -0.10 13.76
CA MET A 174 -4.47 1.18 14.45
C MET A 174 -4.09 2.31 13.50
N GLY A 175 -4.94 3.34 13.45
CA GLY A 175 -4.89 4.43 12.49
C GLY A 175 -5.82 4.18 11.29
N TRP A 176 -6.71 5.16 11.02
CA TRP A 176 -7.73 5.02 9.99
C TRP A 176 -7.97 6.31 9.23
N PRO A 177 -8.09 6.29 7.89
CA PRO A 177 -8.53 7.45 7.12
C PRO A 177 -10.00 7.75 7.44
N VAL A 178 -10.32 8.99 7.78
CA VAL A 178 -11.70 9.41 8.12
C VAL A 178 -12.30 10.34 7.08
N ALA A 179 -11.47 10.99 6.25
CA ALA A 179 -11.97 11.75 5.10
C ALA A 179 -10.90 11.82 4.00
N THR A 180 -11.35 11.82 2.75
CA THR A 180 -10.54 12.11 1.58
C THR A 180 -11.08 13.33 0.88
N ILE A 181 -10.22 14.28 0.57
CA ILE A 181 -10.51 15.53 -0.10
C ILE A 181 -9.77 15.53 -1.43
N LEU A 182 -10.47 15.82 -2.51
CA LEU A 182 -9.90 15.94 -3.86
C LEU A 182 -10.17 17.33 -4.38
N ARG A 183 -9.12 18.11 -4.63
CA ARG A 183 -9.19 19.51 -5.07
C ARG A 183 -10.18 20.35 -4.24
N GLY A 184 -10.11 20.17 -2.90
CA GLY A 184 -10.94 20.89 -1.94
C GLY A 184 -12.35 20.32 -1.73
N ASN A 185 -12.75 19.27 -2.46
CA ASN A 185 -14.05 18.63 -2.30
C ASN A 185 -13.92 17.34 -1.49
N ILE A 186 -14.76 17.14 -0.49
CA ILE A 186 -14.79 15.90 0.27
C ILE A 186 -15.42 14.82 -0.60
N VAL A 187 -14.66 13.78 -0.95
CA VAL A 187 -15.11 12.66 -1.80
C VAL A 187 -15.33 11.37 -1.01
N VAL A 188 -14.74 11.27 0.20
CA VAL A 188 -15.01 10.17 1.16
C VAL A 188 -15.12 10.77 2.55
N ARG A 189 -16.06 10.30 3.36
CA ARG A 189 -16.15 10.61 4.79
C ARG A 189 -16.69 9.40 5.54
N GLU A 190 -15.99 8.97 6.60
CA GLU A 190 -16.35 7.81 7.45
C GLU A 190 -16.75 6.58 6.62
N ASP A 191 -15.89 6.23 5.65
CA ASP A 191 -16.03 5.12 4.69
C ASP A 191 -17.16 5.30 3.63
N GLU A 192 -17.93 6.38 3.69
CA GLU A 192 -18.95 6.68 2.70
C GLU A 192 -18.39 7.47 1.52
N ILE A 193 -18.61 6.97 0.29
CA ILE A 193 -18.22 7.64 -0.95
C ILE A 193 -19.27 8.72 -1.27
N LEU A 194 -18.82 9.97 -1.42
CA LEU A 194 -19.67 11.13 -1.65
C LEU A 194 -19.51 11.64 -3.08
N GLY A 195 -20.64 11.78 -3.78
CA GLY A 195 -20.67 12.33 -5.16
C GLY A 195 -20.20 11.35 -6.22
N GLY A 196 -19.95 11.89 -7.42
CA GLY A 196 -19.50 11.15 -8.60
C GLY A 196 -17.97 11.26 -8.81
N PRO A 197 -17.43 10.61 -9.87
CA PRO A 197 -16.02 10.71 -10.22
C PRO A 197 -15.59 12.15 -10.49
N MET A 198 -14.46 12.58 -9.90
CA MET A 198 -13.91 13.94 -10.00
C MET A 198 -12.42 13.96 -10.38
N GLY A 199 -11.87 12.81 -10.77
CA GLY A 199 -10.45 12.70 -11.14
C GLY A 199 -10.15 13.42 -12.46
N ASP A 200 -8.98 14.08 -12.55
CA ASP A 200 -8.40 14.58 -13.78
C ASP A 200 -7.04 13.91 -14.03
N ALA A 201 -6.64 13.82 -15.29
CA ALA A 201 -5.30 13.37 -15.64
C ALA A 201 -4.24 14.37 -15.15
N VAL A 202 -3.11 13.87 -14.67
CA VAL A 202 -1.93 14.63 -14.23
C VAL A 202 -0.78 14.50 -15.20
#